data_4deaa13e62f707a5542ef350eb69a3a8
#
_entry.id   4deaa13e62f707a5542ef350eb69a3a8
#
_cell.length_a   1.000
_cell.length_b   1.000
_cell.length_c   1.000
_cell.angle_alpha   90.00
_cell.angle_beta   90.00
_cell.angle_gamma   90.00
#
_symmetry.space_group_name_H-M   'P 1'
#
loop_
_entity.id
_entity.type
_entity.pdbx_description
1 polymer ?
#
loop_
_entity_poly.entity_id
_entity_poly.type
_entity_poly.pdbx_seq_one_letter_code
_entity_poly.pdbx_strand_id
1 'polypeptide(L)'
;MLTTSEVVDRHMKSFAERDLDGVLADYSPDAVLFTPGRRLKGLGDLKPFFQAFLAEFAKPGASFSMRERSADGDYAYILWTAESADNSYELATDTFVVSNGKIVAQSFAAKITPKG
;
A
#
# COMPACT_ATOMS: atom_id res chain seq x y z
N MET A 1 8.55 -19.65 5.26
CA MET A 1 7.48 -18.64 5.26
C MET A 1 8.10 -17.27 5.48
N LEU A 2 7.64 -16.25 4.78
CA LEU A 2 8.16 -14.89 4.92
C LEU A 2 7.76 -14.29 6.27
N THR A 3 8.69 -13.54 6.88
CA THR A 3 8.38 -12.72 8.06
C THR A 3 7.53 -11.53 7.64
N THR A 4 6.93 -10.85 8.61
CA THR A 4 6.16 -9.64 8.36
C THR A 4 7.00 -8.58 7.64
N SER A 5 8.24 -8.33 8.09
CA SER A 5 9.15 -7.40 7.43
C SER A 5 9.46 -7.79 6.00
N GLU A 6 9.65 -9.08 5.74
CA GLU A 6 9.93 -9.55 4.38
C GLU A 6 8.72 -9.38 3.45
N VAL A 7 7.50 -9.57 3.98
CA VAL A 7 6.28 -9.31 3.20
C VAL A 7 6.19 -7.82 2.83
N VAL A 8 6.49 -6.93 3.78
CA VAL A 8 6.48 -5.48 3.50
C VAL A 8 7.58 -5.11 2.49
N ASP A 9 8.78 -5.70 2.60
CA ASP A 9 9.86 -5.48 1.62
C ASP A 9 9.41 -5.84 0.21
N ARG A 10 8.82 -7.02 0.05
CA ARG A 10 8.34 -7.50 -1.24
C ARG A 10 7.23 -6.60 -1.77
N HIS A 11 6.33 -6.16 -0.88
CA HIS A 11 5.21 -5.29 -1.22
C HIS A 11 5.70 -3.94 -1.74
N MET A 12 6.65 -3.32 -1.03
CA MET A 12 7.24 -2.05 -1.45
C MET A 12 7.96 -2.17 -2.79
N LYS A 13 8.67 -3.29 -3.01
CA LYS A 13 9.35 -3.55 -4.28
C LYS A 13 8.34 -3.63 -5.43
N SER A 14 7.23 -4.35 -5.22
CA SER A 14 6.19 -4.46 -6.26
C SER A 14 5.60 -3.10 -6.61
N PHE A 15 5.38 -2.23 -5.62
CA PHE A 15 4.94 -0.86 -5.89
C PHE A 15 5.98 -0.07 -6.67
N ALA A 16 7.25 -0.15 -6.29
CA ALA A 16 8.32 0.56 -6.99
C ALA A 16 8.45 0.11 -8.44
N GLU A 17 8.18 -1.16 -8.71
CA GLU A 17 8.22 -1.74 -10.06
C GLU A 17 6.91 -1.57 -10.82
N ARG A 18 5.89 -1.02 -10.18
CA ARG A 18 4.53 -0.88 -10.73
C ARG A 18 3.96 -2.22 -11.19
N ASP A 19 4.21 -3.26 -10.39
CA ASP A 19 3.81 -4.63 -10.69
C ASP A 19 2.50 -4.94 -9.97
N LEU A 20 1.37 -4.75 -10.64
CA LEU A 20 0.05 -4.98 -10.06
C LEU A 20 -0.12 -6.41 -9.58
N ASP A 21 0.29 -7.39 -10.37
CA ASP A 21 0.18 -8.80 -9.98
C ASP A 21 1.02 -9.09 -8.74
N GLY A 22 2.22 -8.52 -8.67
CA GLY A 22 3.08 -8.63 -7.49
C GLY A 22 2.46 -8.01 -6.25
N VAL A 23 1.85 -6.83 -6.39
CA VAL A 23 1.14 -6.18 -5.28
C VAL A 23 0.01 -7.08 -4.77
N LEU A 24 -0.82 -7.58 -5.67
CA LEU A 24 -1.97 -8.43 -5.29
C LEU A 24 -1.53 -9.77 -4.72
N ALA A 25 -0.41 -10.31 -5.17
CA ALA A 25 0.10 -11.58 -4.67
C ALA A 25 0.47 -11.55 -3.18
N ASP A 26 0.67 -10.37 -2.60
CA ASP A 26 1.00 -10.21 -1.19
C ASP A 26 -0.22 -10.30 -0.27
N TYR A 27 -1.43 -10.28 -0.82
CA TYR A 27 -2.67 -10.32 -0.04
C TYR A 27 -3.28 -11.71 0.00
N SER A 28 -3.91 -12.03 1.14
CA SER A 28 -4.76 -13.22 1.19
C SER A 28 -6.02 -12.96 0.35
N PRO A 29 -6.69 -14.01 -0.15
CA PRO A 29 -7.89 -13.83 -0.98
C PRO A 29 -9.02 -13.07 -0.29
N ASP A 30 -9.08 -13.10 1.04
CA ASP A 30 -10.12 -12.46 1.83
C ASP A 30 -9.65 -11.20 2.54
N ALA A 31 -8.49 -10.65 2.16
CA ALA A 31 -7.91 -9.49 2.82
C ALA A 31 -8.88 -8.31 2.85
N VAL A 32 -8.83 -7.55 3.95
CA VAL A 32 -9.65 -6.35 4.13
C VAL A 32 -8.72 -5.14 4.20
N LEU A 33 -9.05 -4.12 3.44
CA LEU A 33 -8.34 -2.83 3.48
C LEU A 33 -9.33 -1.73 3.85
N PHE A 34 -8.99 -1.00 4.91
CA PHE A 34 -9.76 0.18 5.32
C PHE A 34 -9.05 1.43 4.82
N THR A 35 -9.79 2.33 4.22
CA THR A 35 -9.32 3.66 3.83
C THR A 35 -10.43 4.65 4.13
N PRO A 36 -10.15 5.95 4.27
CA PRO A 36 -11.21 6.90 4.65
C PRO A 36 -12.45 6.76 3.78
N GLY A 37 -13.58 6.48 4.44
CA GLY A 37 -14.88 6.34 3.79
C GLY A 37 -15.12 5.05 3.04
N ARG A 38 -14.17 4.09 3.03
CA ARG A 38 -14.32 2.85 2.26
C ARG A 38 -13.77 1.65 3.01
N ARG A 39 -14.41 0.51 2.76
CA ARG A 39 -13.89 -0.80 3.15
C ARG A 39 -13.82 -1.64 1.88
N LEU A 40 -12.63 -2.13 1.56
CA LEU A 40 -12.39 -2.99 0.42
C LEU A 40 -12.15 -4.40 0.93
N LYS A 41 -12.83 -5.38 0.39
CA LYS A 41 -12.68 -6.77 0.81
C LYS A 41 -12.47 -7.68 -0.37
N GLY A 42 -11.40 -8.49 -0.28
CA GLY A 42 -11.06 -9.48 -1.29
C GLY A 42 -10.35 -8.89 -2.49
N LEU A 43 -9.76 -9.77 -3.30
CA LEU A 43 -8.95 -9.35 -4.44
C LEU A 43 -9.77 -8.63 -5.51
N GLY A 44 -11.07 -8.95 -5.62
CA GLY A 44 -11.96 -8.27 -6.57
C GLY A 44 -12.10 -6.78 -6.28
N ASP A 45 -12.11 -6.39 -4.99
CA ASP A 45 -12.17 -4.99 -4.59
C ASP A 45 -10.79 -4.33 -4.63
N LEU A 46 -9.74 -5.09 -4.25
CA LEU A 46 -8.39 -4.55 -4.17
C LEU A 46 -7.79 -4.24 -5.54
N LYS A 47 -8.09 -5.06 -6.53
CA LYS A 47 -7.46 -4.92 -7.86
C LYS A 47 -7.72 -3.57 -8.50
N PRO A 48 -8.97 -3.10 -8.65
CA PRO A 48 -9.19 -1.78 -9.27
C PRO A 48 -8.62 -0.64 -8.43
N PHE A 49 -8.61 -0.78 -7.10
CA PHE A 49 -8.03 0.23 -6.22
C PHE A 49 -6.53 0.38 -6.47
N PHE A 50 -5.77 -0.72 -6.45
CA PHE A 50 -4.33 -0.66 -6.70
C PHE A 50 -3.99 -0.36 -8.15
N GLN A 51 -4.82 -0.80 -9.09
CA GLN A 51 -4.64 -0.47 -10.50
C GLN A 51 -4.68 1.05 -10.71
N ALA A 52 -5.65 1.73 -10.10
CA ALA A 52 -5.76 3.18 -10.18
C ALA A 52 -4.58 3.87 -9.48
N PHE A 53 -4.17 3.37 -8.33
CA PHE A 53 -3.04 3.93 -7.58
C PHE A 53 -1.75 3.84 -8.39
N LEU A 54 -1.45 2.66 -8.95
CA LEU A 54 -0.25 2.47 -9.76
C LEU A 54 -0.28 3.31 -11.03
N ALA A 55 -1.45 3.47 -11.66
CA ALA A 55 -1.60 4.32 -12.84
C ALA A 55 -1.29 5.78 -12.51
N GLU A 56 -1.71 6.27 -11.35
CA GLU A 56 -1.40 7.62 -10.90
C GLU A 56 0.10 7.82 -10.78
N PHE A 57 0.81 6.89 -10.14
CA PHE A 57 2.24 7.00 -9.90
C PHE A 57 3.09 6.62 -11.12
N ALA A 58 2.48 6.10 -12.18
CA ALA A 58 3.18 5.84 -13.43
C ALA A 58 3.42 7.11 -14.25
N LYS A 59 2.66 8.17 -13.99
CA LYS A 59 2.83 9.45 -14.70
C LYS A 59 4.13 10.12 -14.27
N PRO A 60 4.77 10.90 -15.17
CA PRO A 60 6.01 11.61 -14.83
C PRO A 60 5.85 12.53 -13.63
N GLY A 61 6.90 12.64 -12.82
CA GLY A 61 6.92 13.49 -11.63
C GLY A 61 6.61 12.79 -10.33
N ALA A 62 6.47 11.48 -10.35
CA ALA A 62 6.22 10.72 -9.13
C ALA A 62 7.48 10.61 -8.27
N SER A 63 7.30 10.75 -6.95
CA SER A 63 8.36 10.51 -5.98
C SER A 63 7.75 9.91 -4.72
N PHE A 64 8.58 9.24 -3.94
CA PHE A 64 8.16 8.55 -2.72
C PHE A 64 9.28 8.63 -1.68
N SER A 65 8.91 8.87 -0.43
CA SER A 65 9.87 8.91 0.67
C SER A 65 9.32 8.16 1.88
N MET A 66 10.02 7.09 2.28
CA MET A 66 9.70 6.37 3.51
C MET A 66 10.23 7.16 4.69
N ARG A 67 9.34 7.57 5.61
CA ARG A 67 9.70 8.36 6.80
C ARG A 67 9.92 7.50 8.02
N GLU A 68 9.04 6.53 8.24
CA GLU A 68 9.15 5.58 9.34
C GLU A 68 8.71 4.21 8.89
N ARG A 69 9.30 3.19 9.49
CA ARG A 69 8.95 1.82 9.26
C ARG A 69 9.19 1.01 10.52
N SER A 70 8.21 0.22 10.93
CA SER A 70 8.27 -0.57 12.14
C SER A 70 7.52 -1.88 11.95
N ALA A 71 7.98 -2.93 12.58
CA ALA A 71 7.29 -4.22 12.57
C ALA A 71 7.42 -4.88 13.93
N ASP A 72 6.33 -5.52 14.37
CA ASP A 72 6.29 -6.24 15.64
C ASP A 72 5.35 -7.45 15.46
N GLY A 73 5.92 -8.65 15.50
CA GLY A 73 5.15 -9.89 15.28
C GLY A 73 4.47 -9.88 13.92
N ASP A 74 3.15 -9.98 13.93
CA ASP A 74 2.34 -10.02 12.71
C ASP A 74 1.97 -8.61 12.20
N TYR A 75 2.43 -7.57 12.84
CA TYR A 75 2.03 -6.19 12.57
C TYR A 75 3.16 -5.40 11.95
N ALA A 76 2.83 -4.52 11.00
CA ALA A 76 3.80 -3.58 10.45
C ALA A 76 3.14 -2.23 10.23
N TYR A 77 3.94 -1.18 10.35
CA TYR A 77 3.50 0.20 10.20
C TYR A 77 4.50 0.93 9.32
N ILE A 78 3.99 1.74 8.39
CA ILE A 78 4.81 2.64 7.59
C ILE A 78 4.22 4.04 7.60
N LEU A 79 5.09 5.03 7.63
CA LEU A 79 4.74 6.45 7.49
C LEU A 79 5.54 6.96 6.29
N TRP A 80 4.86 7.59 5.34
CA TRP A 80 5.51 8.02 4.11
C TRP A 80 4.91 9.30 3.56
N THR A 81 5.64 9.93 2.64
CA THR A 81 5.19 11.07 1.85
C THR A 81 5.45 10.76 0.39
N ALA A 82 4.71 11.38 -0.51
CA ALA A 82 4.86 11.15 -1.94
C ALA A 82 4.30 12.30 -2.75
N GLU A 83 4.74 12.37 -4.00
CA GLU A 83 4.20 13.26 -5.02
C GLU A 83 3.83 12.45 -6.24
N SER A 84 2.70 12.78 -6.84
CA SER A 84 2.34 12.28 -8.15
C SER A 84 2.05 13.47 -9.05
N ALA A 85 1.81 13.21 -10.35
CA ALA A 85 1.40 14.29 -11.25
C ALA A 85 0.11 14.94 -10.78
N ASP A 86 -0.76 14.18 -10.14
CA ASP A 86 -2.12 14.61 -9.78
C ASP A 86 -2.26 15.10 -8.34
N ASN A 87 -1.41 14.61 -7.41
CA ASN A 87 -1.61 14.83 -5.98
C ASN A 87 -0.30 14.98 -5.22
N SER A 88 -0.38 15.68 -4.08
CA SER A 88 0.66 15.68 -3.06
C SER A 88 0.15 14.84 -1.88
N TYR A 89 0.90 13.81 -1.50
CA TYR A 89 0.63 13.00 -0.32
C TYR A 89 1.47 13.55 0.83
N GLU A 90 0.89 14.51 1.56
CA GLU A 90 1.63 15.26 2.56
C GLU A 90 1.98 14.41 3.77
N LEU A 91 1.14 13.42 4.07
CA LEU A 91 1.38 12.45 5.13
C LEU A 91 0.50 11.24 4.85
N ALA A 92 1.08 10.06 4.85
CA ALA A 92 0.34 8.83 4.63
C ALA A 92 0.83 7.75 5.59
N THR A 93 -0.09 6.92 6.06
CA THR A 93 0.23 5.77 6.91
C THR A 93 -0.45 4.53 6.41
N ASP A 94 0.21 3.41 6.59
CA ASP A 94 -0.37 2.08 6.40
C ASP A 94 -0.03 1.24 7.61
N THR A 95 -1.00 0.49 8.10
CA THR A 95 -0.78 -0.56 9.08
C THR A 95 -1.20 -1.88 8.45
N PHE A 96 -0.33 -2.87 8.53
CA PHE A 96 -0.54 -4.18 7.94
C PHE A 96 -0.66 -5.24 9.03
N VAL A 97 -1.55 -6.20 8.82
CA VAL A 97 -1.59 -7.43 9.61
C VAL A 97 -1.25 -8.57 8.65
N VAL A 98 -0.22 -9.34 8.99
CA VAL A 98 0.31 -10.41 8.15
C VAL A 98 0.06 -11.74 8.85
N SER A 99 -0.43 -12.73 8.12
CA SER A 99 -0.61 -14.09 8.61
C SER A 99 -0.23 -15.06 7.50
N ASN A 100 0.57 -16.06 7.84
CA ASN A 100 1.03 -17.08 6.88
C ASN A 100 1.68 -16.46 5.62
N GLY A 101 2.48 -15.41 5.81
CA GLY A 101 3.20 -14.76 4.73
C GLY A 101 2.35 -13.91 3.79
N LYS A 102 1.09 -13.61 4.20
CA LYS A 102 0.17 -12.79 3.40
C LYS A 102 -0.44 -11.69 4.25
N ILE A 103 -0.74 -10.56 3.62
CA ILE A 103 -1.46 -9.47 4.26
C ILE A 103 -2.93 -9.88 4.36
N VAL A 104 -3.46 -9.92 5.59
CA VAL A 104 -4.86 -10.28 5.82
C VAL A 104 -5.70 -9.06 6.15
N ALA A 105 -5.09 -7.99 6.64
CA ALA A 105 -5.78 -6.74 6.91
C ALA A 105 -4.80 -5.58 6.76
N GLN A 106 -5.33 -4.43 6.37
CA GLN A 106 -4.53 -3.21 6.20
C GLN A 106 -5.42 -2.00 6.44
N SER A 107 -4.86 -0.97 7.04
CA SER A 107 -5.49 0.35 7.06
C SER A 107 -4.57 1.34 6.35
N PHE A 108 -5.18 2.24 5.60
CA PHE A 108 -4.47 3.31 4.88
C PHE A 108 -5.20 4.62 5.13
N ALA A 109 -4.45 5.65 5.48
CA ALA A 109 -4.98 7.00 5.59
C ALA A 109 -3.92 7.99 5.11
N ALA A 110 -4.35 9.05 4.45
CA ALA A 110 -3.43 10.05 3.94
C ALA A 110 -4.08 11.43 3.90
N LYS A 111 -3.24 12.44 4.09
CA LYS A 111 -3.61 13.81 3.76
C LYS A 111 -3.17 14.04 2.31
N ILE A 112 -4.14 14.13 1.42
CA ILE A 112 -3.90 14.26 -0.01
C ILE A 112 -4.38 15.63 -0.47
N THR A 113 -3.49 16.38 -1.13
CA THR A 113 -3.81 17.69 -1.70
C THR A 113 -3.74 17.57 -3.22
N PRO A 114 -4.86 17.71 -3.92
CA PRO A 114 -4.85 17.66 -5.39
C PRO A 114 -4.05 18.82 -5.97
N LYS A 115 -3.34 18.53 -7.05
CA LYS A 115 -2.62 19.55 -7.83
C LYS A 115 -3.56 20.08 -8.90
N GLY A 116 -3.82 21.35 -8.82
CA GLY A 116 -4.77 22.09 -9.63
C GLY A 116 -5.03 21.73 -11.05
#